data_79f7483a331fd3834e68c6161462469f
#
_entry.id   79f7483a331fd3834e68c6161462469f
#
_cell.length_a   1.000
_cell.length_b   1.000
_cell.length_c   1.000
_cell.angle_alpha   90.00
_cell.angle_beta   90.00
_cell.angle_gamma   90.00
#
_symmetry.space_group_name_H-M   'P 1'
#
loop_
_entity.id
_entity.type
_entity.pdbx_description
1 polymer ?
#
loop_
_entity_poly.entity_id
_entity_poly.type
_entity_poly.pdbx_seq_one_letter_code
_entity_poly.pdbx_strand_id
1 'polypeptide(L)'
;MGGESKGIEIVRQPAAKAVSVISGGVTIDTQGQAVDLHLKREQGQVYFLIDCSVSMAGYKLEDAKQGILGFARDAIRKEYLLGLIEFASSATILCKPGQDITLLRECLKTMRASGGTNMAVAIKMANEALKDVKCDRAIVIATDGQPDKVGAALKAGQAAKDDGIDIITIGTDDADQEFLKKLASRADLGRKVPKEKFAQGIASASQLLPPPRTIIKP
;
A
#
# COMPACT_ATOMS: atom_id res chain seq x y z
N MET A 1 18.33 -18.49 21.06
CA MET A 1 18.24 -17.29 20.22
C MET A 1 18.24 -17.77 18.78
N GLY A 2 17.06 -17.96 18.20
CA GLY A 2 16.87 -18.44 16.82
C GLY A 2 16.72 -17.24 15.91
N GLY A 3 17.73 -16.97 15.06
CA GLY A 3 17.61 -16.00 13.97
C GLY A 3 16.81 -16.65 12.84
N GLU A 4 15.62 -16.16 12.56
CA GLU A 4 14.87 -16.54 11.37
C GLU A 4 15.60 -16.02 10.13
N SER A 5 16.14 -16.93 9.33
CA SER A 5 16.68 -16.61 8.01
C SER A 5 15.51 -16.25 7.09
N LYS A 6 15.40 -14.97 6.69
CA LYS A 6 14.45 -14.52 5.67
C LYS A 6 14.80 -15.21 4.35
N GLY A 7 13.91 -16.09 3.90
CA GLY A 7 14.06 -16.85 2.66
C GLY A 7 14.18 -15.91 1.45
N ILE A 8 15.20 -16.16 0.64
CA ILE A 8 15.37 -15.56 -0.69
C ILE A 8 14.65 -16.47 -1.66
N GLU A 9 13.58 -15.98 -2.28
CA GLU A 9 12.87 -16.72 -3.33
C GLU A 9 13.64 -16.59 -4.64
N ILE A 10 14.23 -17.70 -5.08
CA ILE A 10 14.94 -17.78 -6.36
C ILE A 10 13.94 -18.15 -7.44
N VAL A 11 13.55 -17.20 -8.28
CA VAL A 11 12.76 -17.49 -9.49
C VAL A 11 13.67 -18.13 -10.53
N ARG A 12 13.52 -19.43 -10.72
CA ARG A 12 14.28 -20.20 -11.72
C ARG A 12 13.71 -19.97 -13.12
N GLN A 13 14.52 -19.45 -14.02
CA GLN A 13 14.30 -19.61 -15.46
C GLN A 13 14.88 -20.97 -15.92
N PRO A 14 14.27 -21.66 -16.92
CA PRO A 14 14.77 -22.93 -17.40
C PRO A 14 16.13 -22.74 -18.08
N ALA A 15 17.12 -23.49 -17.64
CA ALA A 15 18.52 -23.58 -18.09
C ALA A 15 19.57 -22.69 -17.37
N ALA A 16 19.32 -22.16 -16.20
CA ALA A 16 20.37 -21.58 -15.39
C ALA A 16 21.08 -22.66 -14.56
N LYS A 17 22.42 -22.73 -14.66
CA LYS A 17 23.28 -23.57 -13.84
C LYS A 17 23.09 -23.21 -12.36
N ALA A 18 23.11 -24.20 -11.47
CA ALA A 18 22.88 -24.00 -10.05
C ALA A 18 23.87 -22.97 -9.47
N VAL A 19 23.32 -21.93 -8.80
CA VAL A 19 24.10 -20.86 -8.18
C VAL A 19 23.93 -20.98 -6.66
N SER A 20 25.02 -20.98 -5.92
CA SER A 20 24.99 -20.93 -4.45
C SER A 20 25.26 -19.50 -3.98
N VAL A 21 24.37 -18.97 -3.11
CA VAL A 21 24.52 -17.62 -2.54
C VAL A 21 25.28 -17.71 -1.22
N ILE A 22 26.41 -17.00 -1.11
CA ILE A 22 27.16 -16.85 0.14
C ILE A 22 26.91 -15.43 0.67
N SER A 23 26.73 -15.31 1.99
CA SER A 23 26.51 -14.03 2.67
C SER A 23 27.60 -13.01 2.30
N GLY A 24 27.18 -11.85 1.74
CA GLY A 24 28.10 -10.77 1.39
C GLY A 24 28.07 -10.31 -0.07
N GLY A 25 27.15 -10.82 -0.91
CA GLY A 25 26.94 -10.29 -2.27
C GLY A 25 27.83 -10.88 -3.38
N VAL A 26 28.67 -11.86 -3.07
CA VAL A 26 29.45 -12.58 -4.09
C VAL A 26 28.81 -13.95 -4.32
N THR A 27 28.53 -14.27 -5.57
CA THR A 27 28.02 -15.58 -5.98
C THR A 27 29.07 -16.28 -6.84
N ILE A 28 29.26 -17.56 -6.59
CA ILE A 28 30.16 -18.40 -7.36
C ILE A 28 29.30 -19.32 -8.25
N ASP A 29 29.59 -19.39 -9.53
CA ASP A 29 28.93 -20.34 -10.43
C ASP A 29 29.44 -21.77 -10.20
N THR A 30 28.84 -22.77 -10.86
CA THR A 30 29.23 -24.19 -10.74
C THR A 30 30.63 -24.49 -11.32
N GLN A 31 31.31 -23.51 -11.90
CA GLN A 31 32.66 -23.59 -12.41
C GLN A 31 33.70 -22.82 -11.58
N GLY A 32 33.26 -22.27 -10.42
CA GLY A 32 34.14 -21.54 -9.52
C GLY A 32 34.46 -20.10 -9.96
N GLN A 33 33.77 -19.57 -10.96
CA GLN A 33 33.93 -18.20 -11.41
C GLN A 33 33.05 -17.26 -10.59
N ALA A 34 33.61 -16.11 -10.15
CA ALA A 34 32.85 -15.06 -9.47
C ALA A 34 31.89 -14.39 -10.45
N VAL A 35 30.59 -14.47 -10.18
CA VAL A 35 29.54 -13.77 -10.93
C VAL A 35 29.12 -12.56 -10.11
N ASP A 36 29.23 -11.37 -10.69
CA ASP A 36 28.77 -10.14 -10.06
C ASP A 36 27.23 -10.05 -10.18
N LEU A 37 26.55 -10.47 -9.12
CA LEU A 37 25.09 -10.42 -9.06
C LEU A 37 24.65 -9.09 -8.44
N HIS A 38 24.08 -8.22 -9.23
CA HIS A 38 23.48 -6.99 -8.74
C HIS A 38 22.12 -7.28 -8.11
N LEU A 39 22.05 -7.23 -6.79
CA LEU A 39 20.80 -7.25 -6.03
C LEU A 39 20.08 -5.91 -6.26
N LYS A 40 19.11 -5.89 -7.16
CA LYS A 40 18.23 -4.73 -7.32
C LYS A 40 16.93 -4.98 -6.57
N ARG A 41 16.68 -4.20 -5.53
CA ARG A 41 15.35 -4.14 -4.93
C ARG A 41 14.43 -3.35 -5.86
N GLU A 42 13.33 -3.96 -6.28
CA GLU A 42 12.28 -3.22 -6.95
C GLU A 42 11.45 -2.49 -5.91
N GLN A 43 11.28 -1.19 -6.10
CA GLN A 43 10.48 -0.37 -5.19
C GLN A 43 9.02 -0.78 -5.27
N GLY A 44 8.41 -1.10 -4.14
CA GLY A 44 6.98 -1.36 -4.05
C GLY A 44 6.18 -0.12 -4.45
N GLN A 45 4.93 -0.31 -4.87
CA GLN A 45 4.03 0.81 -5.14
C GLN A 45 2.78 0.72 -4.27
N VAL A 46 2.40 1.83 -3.66
CA VAL A 46 1.20 1.93 -2.84
C VAL A 46 0.38 3.15 -3.23
N TYR A 47 -0.92 2.95 -3.44
CA TYR A 47 -1.88 4.05 -3.47
C TYR A 47 -2.56 4.18 -2.13
N PHE A 48 -2.50 5.39 -1.57
CA PHE A 48 -3.30 5.77 -0.41
C PHE A 48 -4.62 6.39 -0.89
N LEU A 49 -5.74 5.77 -0.50
CA LEU A 49 -7.10 6.24 -0.79
C LEU A 49 -7.66 6.90 0.46
N ILE A 50 -7.94 8.19 0.36
CA ILE A 50 -8.48 8.96 1.48
C ILE A 50 -9.93 9.34 1.21
N ASP A 51 -10.78 9.02 2.16
CA ASP A 51 -12.16 9.46 2.21
C ASP A 51 -12.21 10.98 2.42
N CYS A 52 -12.85 11.66 1.49
CA CYS A 52 -13.14 13.09 1.54
C CYS A 52 -14.65 13.36 1.54
N SER A 53 -15.47 12.40 2.01
CA SER A 53 -16.90 12.60 2.20
C SER A 53 -17.20 13.68 3.25
N VAL A 54 -18.43 14.18 3.27
CA VAL A 54 -18.83 15.26 4.21
C VAL A 54 -18.59 14.86 5.67
N SER A 55 -18.72 13.59 6.05
CA SER A 55 -18.46 13.10 7.41
C SER A 55 -17.00 13.28 7.85
N MET A 56 -16.08 13.34 6.92
CA MET A 56 -14.65 13.59 7.17
C MET A 56 -14.32 15.07 7.42
N ALA A 57 -15.30 15.98 7.32
CA ALA A 57 -15.05 17.41 7.48
C ALA A 57 -14.42 17.77 8.85
N GLY A 58 -13.58 18.79 8.86
CA GLY A 58 -12.93 19.29 10.05
C GLY A 58 -11.68 18.48 10.45
N TYR A 59 -11.57 18.19 11.75
CA TYR A 59 -10.37 17.57 12.32
C TYR A 59 -10.05 16.17 11.75
N LYS A 60 -11.05 15.38 11.36
CA LYS A 60 -10.82 14.03 10.83
C LYS A 60 -10.00 14.05 9.53
N LEU A 61 -10.33 14.96 8.61
CA LEU A 61 -9.59 15.11 7.38
C LEU A 61 -8.16 15.63 7.65
N GLU A 62 -8.00 16.55 8.59
CA GLU A 62 -6.68 17.06 8.97
C GLU A 62 -5.83 15.96 9.66
N ASP A 63 -6.42 15.18 10.56
CA ASP A 63 -5.77 14.02 11.18
C ASP A 63 -5.35 12.98 10.13
N ALA A 64 -6.23 12.72 9.16
CA ALA A 64 -5.90 11.82 8.05
C ALA A 64 -4.72 12.34 7.22
N LYS A 65 -4.69 13.63 6.88
CA LYS A 65 -3.56 14.27 6.17
C LYS A 65 -2.25 14.13 6.97
N GLN A 66 -2.28 14.35 8.27
CA GLN A 66 -1.11 14.19 9.15
C GLN A 66 -0.65 12.71 9.19
N GLY A 67 -1.60 11.79 9.33
CA GLY A 67 -1.34 10.36 9.31
C GLY A 67 -0.68 9.90 8.01
N ILE A 68 -1.15 10.39 6.86
CA ILE A 68 -0.57 10.09 5.54
C ILE A 68 0.88 10.57 5.44
N LEU A 69 1.21 11.74 5.98
CA LEU A 69 2.60 12.21 5.99
C LEU A 69 3.51 11.33 6.86
N GLY A 70 3.00 10.81 7.96
CA GLY A 70 3.69 9.80 8.79
C GLY A 70 3.89 8.50 8.02
N PHE A 71 2.81 7.96 7.44
CA PHE A 71 2.83 6.77 6.59
C PHE A 71 3.84 6.90 5.45
N ALA A 72 3.85 8.04 4.74
CA ALA A 72 4.72 8.28 3.59
C ALA A 72 6.20 8.18 3.96
N ARG A 73 6.62 8.79 5.08
CA ARG A 73 8.01 8.72 5.55
C ARG A 73 8.47 7.28 5.77
N ASP A 74 7.62 6.46 6.40
CA ASP A 74 7.96 5.08 6.71
C ASP A 74 7.85 4.17 5.48
N ALA A 75 6.88 4.40 4.60
CA ALA A 75 6.74 3.68 3.33
C ALA A 75 7.96 3.91 2.43
N ILE A 76 8.43 5.16 2.31
CA ILE A 76 9.65 5.48 1.54
C ILE A 76 10.90 4.79 2.14
N ARG A 77 11.03 4.75 3.48
CA ARG A 77 12.10 3.99 4.14
C ARG A 77 12.05 2.49 3.86
N LYS A 78 10.85 1.97 3.60
CA LYS A 78 10.59 0.60 3.16
C LYS A 78 10.69 0.42 1.64
N GLU A 79 11.22 1.41 0.92
CA GLU A 79 11.40 1.38 -0.53
C GLU A 79 10.08 1.30 -1.31
N TYR A 80 9.01 1.93 -0.80
CA TYR A 80 7.74 2.11 -1.51
C TYR A 80 7.63 3.49 -2.14
N LEU A 81 7.04 3.52 -3.34
CA LEU A 81 6.56 4.75 -3.99
C LEU A 81 5.10 4.97 -3.60
N LEU A 82 4.77 6.15 -3.12
CA LEU A 82 3.42 6.49 -2.66
C LEU A 82 2.68 7.36 -3.66
N GLY A 83 1.52 6.90 -4.13
CA GLY A 83 0.49 7.68 -4.82
C GLY A 83 -0.67 8.05 -3.89
N LEU A 84 -1.46 9.04 -4.26
CA LEU A 84 -2.58 9.53 -3.49
C LEU A 84 -3.83 9.66 -4.36
N ILE A 85 -4.94 9.08 -3.88
CA ILE A 85 -6.27 9.19 -4.46
C ILE A 85 -7.20 9.75 -3.39
N GLU A 86 -7.86 10.87 -3.68
CA GLU A 86 -9.01 11.33 -2.90
C GLU A 86 -10.29 10.71 -3.46
N PHE A 87 -11.24 10.40 -2.58
CA PHE A 87 -12.56 9.99 -3.02
C PHE A 87 -13.67 10.55 -2.14
N ALA A 88 -14.80 10.82 -2.80
CA ALA A 88 -16.07 11.23 -2.22
C ALA A 88 -17.18 10.61 -3.07
N SER A 89 -18.05 11.37 -3.74
CA SER A 89 -18.98 10.86 -4.77
C SER A 89 -18.23 10.38 -6.04
N SER A 90 -17.06 10.91 -6.32
CA SER A 90 -16.11 10.51 -7.38
C SER A 90 -14.73 10.27 -6.78
N ALA A 91 -13.77 9.85 -7.60
CA ALA A 91 -12.39 9.69 -7.18
C ALA A 91 -11.44 10.41 -8.14
N THR A 92 -10.32 10.91 -7.62
CA THR A 92 -9.29 11.63 -8.38
C THR A 92 -7.90 11.22 -7.92
N ILE A 93 -7.00 10.90 -8.86
CA ILE A 93 -5.58 10.72 -8.54
C ILE A 93 -4.97 12.12 -8.35
N LEU A 94 -4.56 12.43 -7.13
CA LEU A 94 -3.89 13.70 -6.81
C LEU A 94 -2.40 13.64 -7.13
N CYS A 95 -1.75 12.52 -6.86
CA CYS A 95 -0.37 12.27 -7.28
C CYS A 95 -0.15 10.80 -7.60
N LYS A 96 0.71 10.56 -8.59
CA LYS A 96 1.18 9.20 -8.95
C LYS A 96 2.22 8.72 -7.96
N PRO A 97 2.48 7.39 -7.88
CA PRO A 97 3.48 6.86 -6.98
C PRO A 97 4.86 7.52 -7.17
N GLY A 98 5.40 8.05 -6.08
CA GLY A 98 6.68 8.76 -6.03
C GLY A 98 7.23 8.83 -4.61
N GLN A 99 8.41 9.46 -4.45
CA GLN A 99 9.08 9.66 -3.17
C GLN A 99 9.11 11.13 -2.73
N ASP A 100 8.53 12.03 -3.52
CA ASP A 100 8.53 13.45 -3.21
C ASP A 100 7.46 13.80 -2.17
N ILE A 101 7.89 13.89 -0.90
CA ILE A 101 7.03 14.28 0.22
C ILE A 101 6.55 15.72 0.09
N THR A 102 7.28 16.59 -0.59
CA THR A 102 6.87 17.99 -0.80
C THR A 102 5.67 18.04 -1.73
N LEU A 103 5.75 17.33 -2.86
CA LEU A 103 4.61 17.21 -3.78
C LEU A 103 3.40 16.56 -3.08
N LEU A 104 3.61 15.50 -2.32
CA LEU A 104 2.54 14.86 -1.54
C LEU A 104 1.87 15.85 -0.58
N ARG A 105 2.65 16.67 0.12
CA ARG A 105 2.13 17.70 1.04
C ARG A 105 1.29 18.74 0.29
N GLU A 106 1.71 19.18 -0.88
CA GLU A 106 0.92 20.12 -1.68
C GLU A 106 -0.40 19.47 -2.14
N CYS A 107 -0.38 18.22 -2.60
CA CYS A 107 -1.61 17.47 -2.91
C CYS A 107 -2.57 17.38 -1.72
N LEU A 108 -2.05 17.07 -0.52
CA LEU A 108 -2.88 17.00 0.70
C LEU A 108 -3.53 18.35 1.06
N LYS A 109 -2.88 19.48 0.77
CA LYS A 109 -3.46 20.82 1.02
C LYS A 109 -4.68 21.12 0.16
N THR A 110 -4.79 20.52 -1.02
CA THR A 110 -5.92 20.77 -1.93
C THR A 110 -7.19 20.04 -1.51
N MET A 111 -7.07 18.97 -0.73
CA MET A 111 -8.19 18.11 -0.34
C MET A 111 -9.22 18.84 0.50
N ARG A 112 -10.50 18.65 0.17
CA ARG A 112 -11.66 19.20 0.86
C ARG A 112 -12.72 18.13 1.03
N ALA A 113 -13.37 18.13 2.19
CA ALA A 113 -14.49 17.24 2.43
C ALA A 113 -15.74 17.69 1.68
N SER A 114 -16.34 16.79 0.90
CA SER A 114 -17.58 17.04 0.14
C SER A 114 -18.21 15.74 -0.37
N GLY A 115 -19.52 15.75 -0.59
CA GLY A 115 -20.21 14.63 -1.26
C GLY A 115 -20.36 13.35 -0.43
N GLY A 116 -20.58 12.22 -1.12
CA GLY A 116 -20.79 10.90 -0.53
C GLY A 116 -19.50 10.08 -0.40
N THR A 117 -19.63 8.74 -0.29
CA THR A 117 -18.54 7.82 0.01
C THR A 117 -18.46 6.70 -1.05
N ASN A 118 -18.17 7.06 -2.31
CA ASN A 118 -18.06 6.09 -3.41
C ASN A 118 -16.69 5.40 -3.44
N MET A 119 -16.39 4.63 -2.40
CA MET A 119 -15.13 3.90 -2.24
C MET A 119 -14.82 2.94 -3.42
N ALA A 120 -15.87 2.35 -4.03
CA ALA A 120 -15.69 1.40 -5.13
C ALA A 120 -14.97 2.01 -6.34
N VAL A 121 -15.23 3.29 -6.65
CA VAL A 121 -14.58 3.99 -7.77
C VAL A 121 -13.09 4.22 -7.45
N ALA A 122 -12.77 4.59 -6.24
CA ALA A 122 -11.37 4.79 -5.81
C ALA A 122 -10.56 3.49 -5.88
N ILE A 123 -11.14 2.37 -5.38
CA ILE A 123 -10.48 1.06 -5.45
C ILE A 123 -10.23 0.64 -6.90
N LYS A 124 -11.23 0.78 -7.79
CA LYS A 124 -11.07 0.47 -9.21
C LYS A 124 -10.00 1.31 -9.87
N MET A 125 -9.94 2.60 -9.56
CA MET A 125 -8.94 3.53 -10.08
C MET A 125 -7.53 3.13 -9.63
N ALA A 126 -7.34 2.80 -8.36
CA ALA A 126 -6.07 2.32 -7.84
C ALA A 126 -5.67 0.96 -8.45
N ASN A 127 -6.63 0.03 -8.58
CA ASN A 127 -6.40 -1.27 -9.20
C ASN A 127 -5.91 -1.11 -10.64
N GLU A 128 -6.60 -0.30 -11.45
CA GLU A 128 -6.20 -0.05 -12.84
C GLU A 128 -4.82 0.60 -12.94
N ALA A 129 -4.49 1.51 -12.02
CA ALA A 129 -3.18 2.17 -12.00
C ALA A 129 -2.04 1.24 -11.57
N LEU A 130 -2.34 0.16 -10.84
CA LEU A 130 -1.34 -0.78 -10.30
C LEU A 130 -1.26 -2.10 -11.09
N LYS A 131 -2.22 -2.43 -11.96
CA LYS A 131 -2.34 -3.77 -12.54
C LYS A 131 -1.10 -4.21 -13.35
N ASP A 132 -0.46 -3.29 -14.06
CA ASP A 132 0.71 -3.58 -14.91
C ASP A 132 2.05 -3.44 -14.17
N VAL A 133 2.00 -3.07 -12.90
CA VAL A 133 3.18 -2.91 -12.04
C VAL A 133 3.64 -4.30 -11.57
N LYS A 134 4.93 -4.63 -11.77
CA LYS A 134 5.48 -5.96 -11.49
C LYS A 134 6.14 -6.13 -10.11
N CYS A 135 6.14 -5.07 -9.31
CA CYS A 135 6.66 -5.09 -7.94
C CYS A 135 5.55 -5.35 -6.91
N ASP A 136 5.88 -5.28 -5.61
CA ASP A 136 4.88 -5.34 -4.54
C ASP A 136 3.92 -4.16 -4.64
N ARG A 137 2.62 -4.45 -4.54
CA ARG A 137 1.54 -3.50 -4.78
C ARG A 137 0.58 -3.49 -3.60
N ALA A 138 0.23 -2.31 -3.14
CA ALA A 138 -0.73 -2.17 -2.06
C ALA A 138 -1.71 -1.00 -2.29
N ILE A 139 -2.89 -1.15 -1.73
CA ILE A 139 -3.90 -0.09 -1.58
C ILE A 139 -4.14 0.09 -0.09
N VAL A 140 -3.99 1.30 0.42
CA VAL A 140 -4.33 1.65 1.81
C VAL A 140 -5.54 2.57 1.78
N ILE A 141 -6.58 2.26 2.54
CA ILE A 141 -7.84 3.01 2.55
C ILE A 141 -8.07 3.57 3.95
N ALA A 142 -8.28 4.89 4.05
CA ALA A 142 -8.68 5.54 5.29
C ALA A 142 -10.08 6.13 5.15
N THR A 143 -11.00 5.82 6.08
CA THR A 143 -12.41 6.27 6.08
C THR A 143 -12.92 6.41 7.52
N ASP A 144 -13.94 7.24 7.71
CA ASP A 144 -14.66 7.37 8.98
C ASP A 144 -16.04 6.72 8.97
N GLY A 145 -16.45 6.14 7.83
CA GLY A 145 -17.81 5.61 7.66
C GLY A 145 -17.88 4.40 6.74
N GLN A 146 -19.11 4.05 6.42
CA GLN A 146 -19.41 3.00 5.44
C GLN A 146 -19.51 3.60 4.03
N PRO A 147 -19.12 2.84 2.98
CA PRO A 147 -19.32 3.28 1.60
C PRO A 147 -20.82 3.30 1.23
N ASP A 148 -21.18 4.21 0.33
CA ASP A 148 -22.58 4.33 -0.19
C ASP A 148 -23.11 2.98 -0.73
N LYS A 149 -22.22 2.15 -1.27
CA LYS A 149 -22.55 0.83 -1.85
C LYS A 149 -21.55 -0.23 -1.38
N VAL A 150 -21.82 -0.82 -0.21
CA VAL A 150 -20.97 -1.86 0.41
C VAL A 150 -20.62 -3.00 -0.56
N GLY A 151 -21.63 -3.57 -1.24
CA GLY A 151 -21.40 -4.66 -2.19
C GLY A 151 -20.51 -4.29 -3.37
N ALA A 152 -20.59 -3.04 -3.86
CA ALA A 152 -19.75 -2.56 -4.94
C ALA A 152 -18.30 -2.37 -4.47
N ALA A 153 -18.10 -1.86 -3.25
CA ALA A 153 -16.76 -1.70 -2.65
C ALA A 153 -16.09 -3.08 -2.43
N LEU A 154 -16.81 -4.06 -1.87
CA LEU A 154 -16.30 -5.42 -1.68
C LEU A 154 -15.96 -6.10 -3.02
N LYS A 155 -16.80 -5.93 -4.05
CA LYS A 155 -16.52 -6.47 -5.40
C LYS A 155 -15.27 -5.83 -6.01
N ALA A 156 -15.11 -4.53 -5.88
CA ALA A 156 -13.91 -3.82 -6.36
C ALA A 156 -12.66 -4.26 -5.58
N GLY A 157 -12.77 -4.42 -4.26
CA GLY A 157 -11.70 -4.94 -3.42
C GLY A 157 -11.31 -6.37 -3.78
N GLN A 158 -12.30 -7.24 -4.07
CA GLN A 158 -12.01 -8.61 -4.49
C GLN A 158 -11.25 -8.63 -5.82
N ALA A 159 -11.65 -7.83 -6.80
CA ALA A 159 -10.93 -7.73 -8.08
C ALA A 159 -9.46 -7.27 -7.88
N ALA A 160 -9.21 -6.29 -7.01
CA ALA A 160 -7.84 -5.87 -6.71
C ALA A 160 -7.01 -6.98 -6.04
N LYS A 161 -7.63 -7.76 -5.12
CA LYS A 161 -6.99 -8.93 -4.50
C LYS A 161 -6.69 -10.03 -5.50
N ASP A 162 -7.61 -10.29 -6.43
CA ASP A 162 -7.43 -11.28 -7.51
C ASP A 162 -6.28 -10.86 -8.46
N ASP A 163 -6.07 -9.56 -8.65
CA ASP A 163 -4.92 -9.00 -9.37
C ASP A 163 -3.62 -9.01 -8.54
N GLY A 164 -3.64 -9.55 -7.31
CA GLY A 164 -2.48 -9.68 -6.42
C GLY A 164 -2.06 -8.36 -5.76
N ILE A 165 -3.01 -7.46 -5.50
CA ILE A 165 -2.77 -6.21 -4.79
C ILE A 165 -3.22 -6.37 -3.34
N ASP A 166 -2.34 -6.05 -2.39
CA ASP A 166 -2.68 -6.06 -0.97
C ASP A 166 -3.57 -4.87 -0.61
N ILE A 167 -4.65 -5.12 0.14
CA ILE A 167 -5.55 -4.09 0.64
C ILE A 167 -5.43 -4.00 2.15
N ILE A 168 -5.13 -2.80 2.65
CA ILE A 168 -5.08 -2.42 4.06
C ILE A 168 -6.18 -1.39 4.31
N THR A 169 -6.97 -1.56 5.35
CA THR A 169 -8.06 -0.62 5.67
C THR A 169 -7.93 -0.08 7.08
N ILE A 170 -8.07 1.23 7.23
CA ILE A 170 -8.04 1.93 8.51
C ILE A 170 -9.33 2.72 8.63
N GLY A 171 -10.14 2.39 9.62
CA GLY A 171 -11.39 3.09 9.90
C GLY A 171 -11.39 3.76 11.26
N THR A 172 -12.28 4.74 11.41
CA THR A 172 -12.60 5.36 12.69
C THR A 172 -14.09 5.63 12.79
N ASP A 173 -14.57 6.14 13.92
CA ASP A 173 -15.97 6.53 14.17
C ASP A 173 -17.00 5.48 13.72
N ASP A 174 -17.80 5.79 12.68
CA ASP A 174 -18.89 4.95 12.19
C ASP A 174 -18.45 3.87 11.18
N ALA A 175 -17.16 3.76 10.92
CA ALA A 175 -16.63 2.69 10.07
C ALA A 175 -16.95 1.32 10.67
N ASP A 176 -17.52 0.42 9.86
CA ASP A 176 -17.85 -0.94 10.26
C ASP A 176 -16.59 -1.83 10.27
N GLN A 177 -16.23 -2.32 11.45
CA GLN A 177 -15.07 -3.18 11.65
C GLN A 177 -15.11 -4.46 10.78
N GLU A 178 -16.28 -5.07 10.64
CA GLU A 178 -16.42 -6.31 9.85
C GLU A 178 -16.33 -6.02 8.34
N PHE A 179 -16.86 -4.88 7.90
CA PHE A 179 -16.65 -4.42 6.53
C PHE A 179 -15.16 -4.19 6.24
N LEU A 180 -14.46 -3.47 7.13
CA LEU A 180 -13.03 -3.20 6.98
C LEU A 180 -12.21 -4.50 6.86
N LYS A 181 -12.49 -5.48 7.73
CA LYS A 181 -11.82 -6.80 7.67
C LYS A 181 -12.12 -7.57 6.38
N LYS A 182 -13.37 -7.54 5.90
CA LYS A 182 -13.76 -8.21 4.64
C LYS A 182 -13.13 -7.56 3.42
N LEU A 183 -13.01 -6.24 3.44
CA LEU A 183 -12.40 -5.49 2.34
C LEU A 183 -10.89 -5.72 2.28
N ALA A 184 -10.20 -5.77 3.42
CA ALA A 184 -8.78 -6.02 3.52
C ALA A 184 -8.38 -7.38 2.93
N SER A 185 -7.11 -7.53 2.52
CA SER A 185 -6.58 -8.80 1.99
C SER A 185 -6.52 -9.90 3.05
N ARG A 186 -6.30 -9.52 4.31
CA ARG A 186 -6.38 -10.38 5.50
C ARG A 186 -7.06 -9.62 6.63
N ALA A 187 -7.72 -10.34 7.53
CA ALA A 187 -8.49 -9.75 8.62
C ALA A 187 -7.64 -8.84 9.55
N ASP A 188 -6.35 -9.15 9.74
CA ASP A 188 -5.41 -8.35 10.55
C ASP A 188 -5.02 -7.03 9.89
N LEU A 189 -5.24 -6.89 8.57
CA LEU A 189 -5.03 -5.67 7.79
C LEU A 189 -6.24 -4.72 7.80
N GLY A 190 -7.38 -5.16 8.35
CA GLY A 190 -8.59 -4.35 8.53
C GLY A 190 -8.71 -3.86 9.97
N ARG A 191 -8.44 -2.57 10.21
CA ARG A 191 -8.39 -2.01 11.57
C ARG A 191 -9.33 -0.84 11.74
N LYS A 192 -10.04 -0.83 12.88
CA LYS A 192 -10.76 0.33 13.37
C LYS A 192 -10.02 0.89 14.58
N VAL A 193 -9.81 2.19 14.61
CA VAL A 193 -9.12 2.89 15.69
C VAL A 193 -10.01 3.99 16.29
N PRO A 194 -9.84 4.35 17.57
CA PRO A 194 -10.51 5.52 18.15
C PRO A 194 -10.16 6.78 17.34
N LYS A 195 -11.11 7.71 17.25
CA LYS A 195 -10.93 8.96 16.49
C LYS A 195 -9.70 9.76 16.89
N GLU A 196 -9.37 9.79 18.16
CA GLU A 196 -8.19 10.49 18.70
C GLU A 196 -6.86 9.85 18.27
N LYS A 197 -6.92 8.62 17.78
CA LYS A 197 -5.78 7.84 17.25
C LYS A 197 -5.79 7.67 15.74
N PHE A 198 -6.67 8.39 15.03
CA PHE A 198 -6.84 8.16 13.59
C PHE A 198 -5.55 8.47 12.82
N ALA A 199 -4.93 9.63 13.06
CA ALA A 199 -3.63 9.97 12.47
C ALA A 199 -2.55 8.92 12.76
N GLN A 200 -2.47 8.45 14.03
CA GLN A 200 -1.51 7.42 14.43
C GLN A 200 -1.82 6.06 13.78
N GLY A 201 -3.10 5.69 13.69
CA GLY A 201 -3.55 4.47 13.03
C GLY A 201 -3.13 4.45 11.56
N ILE A 202 -3.35 5.55 10.85
CA ILE A 202 -2.95 5.73 9.46
C ILE A 202 -1.42 5.64 9.32
N ALA A 203 -0.67 6.37 10.12
CA ALA A 203 0.80 6.34 10.05
C ALA A 203 1.34 4.93 10.30
N SER A 204 0.79 4.21 11.27
CA SER A 204 1.21 2.84 11.62
C SER A 204 0.86 1.80 10.56
N ALA A 205 -0.06 2.09 9.63
CA ALA A 205 -0.39 1.18 8.52
C ALA A 205 0.82 0.91 7.61
N SER A 206 1.81 1.78 7.60
CA SER A 206 3.11 1.55 6.93
C SER A 206 3.80 0.27 7.40
N GLN A 207 3.58 -0.15 8.66
CA GLN A 207 4.15 -1.38 9.22
C GLN A 207 3.50 -2.65 8.63
N LEU A 208 2.31 -2.51 8.05
CA LEU A 208 1.56 -3.61 7.44
C LEU A 208 1.95 -3.84 5.97
N LEU A 209 2.69 -2.92 5.36
CA LEU A 209 3.23 -3.11 4.02
C LEU A 209 4.21 -4.29 4.02
N PRO A 210 4.11 -5.21 3.05
CA PRO A 210 5.07 -6.30 2.92
C PRO A 210 6.49 -5.74 2.70
N PRO A 211 7.54 -6.47 3.09
CA PRO A 211 8.90 -6.08 2.74
C PRO A 211 9.07 -6.16 1.21
N PRO A 212 9.76 -5.19 0.58
CA PRO A 212 10.00 -5.22 -0.86
C PRO A 212 10.73 -6.49 -1.29
N ARG A 213 10.32 -7.06 -2.42
CA ARG A 213 10.97 -8.24 -2.99
C ARG A 213 12.38 -7.89 -3.46
N THR A 214 13.31 -8.77 -3.16
CA THR A 214 14.67 -8.67 -3.69
C THR A 214 14.74 -9.51 -4.97
N ILE A 215 15.05 -8.88 -6.10
CA ILE A 215 15.25 -9.57 -7.37
C ILE A 215 16.75 -9.67 -7.63
N ILE A 216 17.19 -10.87 -7.94
CA ILE A 216 18.56 -11.12 -8.39
C ILE A 216 18.56 -10.97 -9.91
N LYS A 217 19.29 -9.98 -10.43
CA LYS A 217 19.54 -9.86 -11.88
C LYS A 217 20.93 -10.39 -12.16
N PRO A 218 21.06 -11.23 -13.20
CA PRO A 218 22.35 -11.70 -13.66
C PRO A 218 23.20 -10.58 -14.27
#